data_79ec1ee8e76147358136d13e786977cd
#
_entry.id   79ec1ee8e76147358136d13e786977cd
#
_cell.length_a   1.000
_cell.length_b   1.000
_cell.length_c   1.000
_cell.angle_alpha   90.00
_cell.angle_beta   90.00
_cell.angle_gamma   90.00
#
_symmetry.space_group_name_H-M   'P 1'
#
loop_
_entity.id
_entity.type
_entity.pdbx_description
1 polymer ?
#
loop_
_entity_poly.entity_id
_entity_poly.type
_entity_poly.pdbx_seq_one_letter_code
_entity_poly.pdbx_strand_id
1 'polypeptide(L)'
;MNWAAVLNDYRPPAKRKITVAYIPATCQLTCPVTDYISKFSASGELFLPRMFQGFPEMKEAILSNRVQAAFIVAPMAIALEAQGVPIKVVYLGHRYGSALVVRKDGPIKTFADMRGRTVAIPSRFSDERLILFRAMKVWGIKPGEIKMVEMAPPDVSGALAAGAIDAFSMGEPFPSQAELAGYGRVLFQAREYWPDYMSCILIVRQDLIDARPDVVQVLVDGIARSGLWLDRSKPHRENAADFVG
;
A
#
# COMPACT_ATOMS: atom_id res chain seq x y z
N MET A 1 -21.64 -1.51 -5.15
CA MET A 1 -21.78 -2.34 -3.91
C MET A 1 -21.25 -3.73 -4.21
N ASN A 2 -20.30 -4.23 -3.43
CA ASN A 2 -19.73 -5.57 -3.64
C ASN A 2 -20.63 -6.63 -2.99
N TRP A 3 -21.57 -7.18 -3.77
CA TRP A 3 -22.53 -8.19 -3.31
C TRP A 3 -21.86 -9.47 -2.80
N ALA A 4 -20.69 -9.85 -3.32
CA ALA A 4 -19.97 -11.03 -2.84
C ALA A 4 -19.52 -10.88 -1.39
N ALA A 5 -19.07 -9.69 -0.99
CA ALA A 5 -18.74 -9.38 0.41
C ALA A 5 -19.97 -9.42 1.30
N VAL A 6 -21.08 -8.80 0.86
CA VAL A 6 -22.36 -8.83 1.62
C VAL A 6 -22.83 -10.27 1.82
N LEU A 7 -22.89 -11.08 0.78
CA LEU A 7 -23.32 -12.48 0.86
C LEU A 7 -22.39 -13.33 1.74
N ASN A 8 -21.10 -13.00 1.79
CA ASN A 8 -20.15 -13.70 2.65
C ASN A 8 -20.45 -13.51 4.15
N ASP A 9 -20.92 -12.33 4.53
CA ASP A 9 -21.24 -12.01 5.93
C ASP A 9 -22.44 -12.83 6.45
N TYR A 10 -23.31 -13.27 5.55
CA TYR A 10 -24.44 -14.17 5.89
C TYR A 10 -24.10 -15.66 5.89
N ARG A 11 -22.89 -16.05 5.47
CA ARG A 11 -22.46 -17.46 5.53
C ARG A 11 -22.14 -17.88 6.97
N PRO A 12 -22.33 -19.16 7.32
CA PRO A 12 -21.83 -19.70 8.59
C PRO A 12 -20.33 -19.42 8.76
N PRO A 13 -19.82 -19.07 9.94
CA PRO A 13 -18.43 -18.68 10.17
C PRO A 13 -17.39 -19.63 9.56
N ALA A 14 -17.61 -20.94 9.67
CA ALA A 14 -16.74 -21.98 9.09
C ALA A 14 -16.67 -21.97 7.56
N LYS A 15 -17.68 -21.39 6.88
CA LYS A 15 -17.78 -21.31 5.42
C LYS A 15 -17.49 -19.90 4.89
N ARG A 16 -17.22 -18.94 5.77
CA ARG A 16 -16.86 -17.58 5.35
C ARG A 16 -15.50 -17.59 4.70
N LYS A 17 -15.42 -16.95 3.53
CA LYS A 17 -14.13 -16.63 2.92
C LYS A 17 -13.50 -15.49 3.74
N ILE A 18 -12.19 -15.53 3.89
CA ILE A 18 -11.46 -14.42 4.51
C ILE A 18 -11.49 -13.20 3.60
N THR A 19 -11.59 -12.02 4.20
CA THR A 19 -11.50 -10.76 3.47
C THR A 19 -10.08 -10.23 3.58
N VAL A 20 -9.46 -9.98 2.43
CA VAL A 20 -8.10 -9.43 2.33
C VAL A 20 -8.18 -8.00 1.81
N ALA A 21 -7.79 -7.05 2.64
CA ALA A 21 -7.78 -5.63 2.30
C ALA A 21 -6.53 -5.25 1.52
N TYR A 22 -6.69 -4.36 0.54
CA TYR A 22 -5.60 -3.75 -0.21
C TYR A 22 -5.97 -2.34 -0.71
N ILE A 23 -4.98 -1.54 -1.10
CA ILE A 23 -5.17 -0.26 -1.82
C ILE A 23 -4.69 -0.41 -3.27
N PRO A 24 -5.14 0.47 -4.19
CA PRO A 24 -4.74 0.41 -5.61
C PRO A 24 -3.30 0.93 -5.81
N ALA A 25 -2.32 0.19 -5.28
CA ALA A 25 -0.91 0.47 -5.42
C ALA A 25 -0.18 -0.77 -5.94
N THR A 26 0.86 -0.57 -6.75
CA THR A 26 1.63 -1.65 -7.40
C THR A 26 2.21 -2.64 -6.39
N CYS A 27 2.58 -2.17 -5.22
CA CYS A 27 3.10 -2.99 -4.13
C CYS A 27 2.10 -4.02 -3.60
N GLN A 28 0.82 -3.84 -3.85
CA GLN A 28 -0.26 -4.73 -3.41
C GLN A 28 -0.88 -5.52 -4.56
N LEU A 29 -0.27 -5.46 -5.75
CA LEU A 29 -0.73 -6.12 -6.97
C LEU A 29 -0.86 -7.65 -6.81
N THR A 30 -0.06 -8.27 -5.94
CA THR A 30 -0.17 -9.70 -5.64
C THR A 30 -1.55 -10.10 -5.12
N CYS A 31 -2.27 -9.19 -4.44
CA CYS A 31 -3.62 -9.47 -3.94
C CYS A 31 -4.63 -9.69 -5.07
N PRO A 32 -4.90 -8.74 -5.99
CA PRO A 32 -5.83 -8.95 -7.09
C PRO A 32 -5.35 -10.02 -8.08
N VAL A 33 -4.04 -10.19 -8.28
CA VAL A 33 -3.48 -11.25 -9.15
C VAL A 33 -3.78 -12.62 -8.55
N THR A 34 -3.58 -12.82 -7.25
CA THR A 34 -3.90 -14.10 -6.59
C THR A 34 -5.40 -14.40 -6.64
N ASP A 35 -6.25 -13.40 -6.42
CA ASP A 35 -7.71 -13.55 -6.54
C ASP A 35 -8.09 -13.98 -7.96
N TYR A 36 -7.58 -13.28 -8.98
CA TYR A 36 -7.85 -13.61 -10.39
C TYR A 36 -7.46 -15.06 -10.73
N ILE A 37 -6.22 -15.45 -10.40
CA ILE A 37 -5.73 -16.80 -10.69
C ILE A 37 -6.53 -17.87 -9.92
N SER A 38 -6.91 -17.58 -8.67
CA SER A 38 -7.63 -18.56 -7.84
C SER A 38 -9.01 -18.91 -8.40
N LYS A 39 -9.67 -17.99 -9.12
CA LYS A 39 -10.98 -18.24 -9.75
C LYS A 39 -10.94 -19.36 -10.79
N PHE A 40 -9.77 -19.60 -11.39
CA PHE A 40 -9.56 -20.66 -12.37
C PHE A 40 -8.95 -21.94 -11.77
N SER A 41 -8.69 -21.95 -10.47
CA SER A 41 -8.15 -23.13 -9.78
C SER A 41 -9.26 -24.10 -9.38
N ALA A 42 -8.92 -25.38 -9.21
CA ALA A 42 -9.85 -26.41 -8.73
C ALA A 42 -10.38 -26.11 -7.31
N SER A 43 -9.64 -25.38 -6.51
CA SER A 43 -10.05 -24.93 -5.17
C SER A 43 -10.99 -23.72 -5.17
N GLY A 44 -11.17 -23.06 -6.33
CA GLY A 44 -11.99 -21.85 -6.45
C GLY A 44 -11.37 -20.64 -5.79
N GLU A 45 -12.17 -19.58 -5.58
CA GLU A 45 -11.72 -18.37 -4.90
C GLU A 45 -11.21 -18.65 -3.49
N LEU A 46 -9.98 -18.26 -3.22
CA LEU A 46 -9.32 -18.46 -1.92
C LEU A 46 -9.81 -17.48 -0.85
N PHE A 47 -10.07 -16.23 -1.24
CA PHE A 47 -10.45 -15.13 -0.36
C PHE A 47 -11.29 -14.09 -1.14
N LEU A 48 -11.80 -13.10 -0.42
CA LEU A 48 -12.48 -11.93 -1.01
C LEU A 48 -11.55 -10.72 -0.93
N PRO A 49 -11.05 -10.23 -2.07
CA PRO A 49 -10.27 -8.99 -2.08
C PRO A 49 -11.19 -7.81 -1.82
N ARG A 50 -10.76 -6.90 -0.95
CA ARG A 50 -11.47 -5.66 -0.66
C ARG A 50 -10.54 -4.47 -0.84
N MET A 51 -10.82 -3.69 -1.87
CA MET A 51 -10.09 -2.46 -2.15
C MET A 51 -10.55 -1.33 -1.22
N PHE A 52 -9.58 -0.58 -0.70
CA PHE A 52 -9.76 0.66 0.05
C PHE A 52 -9.08 1.80 -0.69
N GLN A 53 -9.57 3.02 -0.52
CA GLN A 53 -8.95 4.19 -1.15
C GLN A 53 -7.69 4.67 -0.41
N GLY A 54 -7.59 4.36 0.89
CA GLY A 54 -6.44 4.75 1.69
C GLY A 54 -6.29 3.95 2.98
N PHE A 55 -5.14 4.11 3.61
CA PHE A 55 -4.78 3.41 4.85
C PHE A 55 -5.62 3.78 6.08
N PRO A 56 -6.09 5.04 6.27
CA PRO A 56 -6.92 5.37 7.43
C PRO A 56 -8.20 4.53 7.50
N GLU A 57 -8.93 4.42 6.38
CA GLU A 57 -10.15 3.60 6.32
C GLU A 57 -9.86 2.11 6.53
N MET A 58 -8.78 1.61 5.90
CA MET A 58 -8.34 0.22 6.05
C MET A 58 -7.96 -0.08 7.51
N LYS A 59 -7.28 0.83 8.21
CA LYS A 59 -6.96 0.72 9.63
C LYS A 59 -8.22 0.51 10.47
N GLU A 60 -9.25 1.30 10.25
CA GLU A 60 -10.53 1.16 10.96
C GLU A 60 -11.22 -0.18 10.67
N ALA A 61 -11.08 -0.69 9.44
CA ALA A 61 -11.61 -2.00 9.06
C ALA A 61 -10.86 -3.15 9.76
N ILE A 62 -9.55 -3.02 9.99
CA ILE A 62 -8.74 -3.97 10.75
C ILE A 62 -9.14 -3.94 12.24
N LEU A 63 -9.23 -2.74 12.82
CA LEU A 63 -9.60 -2.54 14.24
C LEU A 63 -10.99 -3.12 14.55
N SER A 64 -11.94 -2.93 13.65
CA SER A 64 -13.33 -3.41 13.79
C SER A 64 -13.54 -4.87 13.36
N ASN A 65 -12.46 -5.61 13.02
CA ASN A 65 -12.51 -6.98 12.50
C ASN A 65 -13.38 -7.17 11.24
N ARG A 66 -13.58 -6.11 10.47
CA ARG A 66 -14.28 -6.19 9.16
C ARG A 66 -13.41 -6.81 8.06
N VAL A 67 -12.10 -6.84 8.26
CA VAL A 67 -11.13 -7.56 7.43
C VAL A 67 -10.23 -8.40 8.33
N GLN A 68 -9.88 -9.60 7.89
CA GLN A 68 -9.09 -10.55 8.65
C GLN A 68 -7.62 -10.59 8.22
N ALA A 69 -7.34 -10.12 7.00
CA ALA A 69 -5.99 -9.97 6.47
C ALA A 69 -5.90 -8.65 5.68
N ALA A 70 -4.72 -8.05 5.62
CA ALA A 70 -4.53 -6.79 4.92
C ALA A 70 -3.09 -6.63 4.43
N PHE A 71 -2.95 -6.05 3.24
CA PHE A 71 -1.69 -5.47 2.81
C PHE A 71 -1.57 -4.07 3.38
N ILE A 72 -0.59 -3.87 4.25
CA ILE A 72 -0.32 -2.57 4.87
C ILE A 72 1.17 -2.25 4.85
N VAL A 73 1.50 -1.00 5.14
CA VAL A 73 2.89 -0.57 5.32
C VAL A 73 3.43 -1.01 6.68
N ALA A 74 4.70 -1.41 6.73
CA ALA A 74 5.30 -1.98 7.94
C ALA A 74 5.19 -1.08 9.19
N PRO A 75 5.39 0.25 9.12
CA PRO A 75 5.21 1.12 10.29
C PRO A 75 3.78 1.12 10.85
N MET A 76 2.76 0.92 10.00
CA MET A 76 1.37 0.80 10.45
C MET A 76 1.13 -0.48 11.23
N ALA A 77 1.72 -1.61 10.80
CA ALA A 77 1.61 -2.87 11.55
C ALA A 77 2.21 -2.74 12.95
N ILE A 78 3.37 -2.10 13.08
CA ILE A 78 4.02 -1.81 14.36
C ILE A 78 3.11 -0.94 15.24
N ALA A 79 2.50 0.10 14.66
CA ALA A 79 1.61 0.99 15.40
C ALA A 79 0.30 0.29 15.83
N LEU A 80 -0.23 -0.64 15.04
CA LEU A 80 -1.40 -1.44 15.41
C LEU A 80 -1.06 -2.44 16.53
N GLU A 81 0.06 -3.13 16.43
CA GLU A 81 0.54 -4.05 17.46
C GLU A 81 0.77 -3.34 18.80
N ALA A 82 1.41 -2.16 18.77
CA ALA A 82 1.61 -1.33 19.95
C ALA A 82 0.28 -0.84 20.60
N GLN A 83 -0.83 -0.84 19.86
CA GLN A 83 -2.17 -0.57 20.36
C GLN A 83 -2.89 -1.84 20.83
N GLY A 84 -2.22 -2.99 20.87
CA GLY A 84 -2.76 -4.28 21.31
C GLY A 84 -3.64 -4.98 20.27
N VAL A 85 -3.56 -4.58 18.99
CA VAL A 85 -4.30 -5.26 17.93
C VAL A 85 -3.64 -6.61 17.65
N PRO A 86 -4.38 -7.74 17.77
CA PRO A 86 -3.81 -9.07 17.66
C PRO A 86 -3.57 -9.44 16.18
N ILE A 87 -2.47 -8.97 15.62
CA ILE A 87 -2.08 -9.24 14.23
C ILE A 87 -0.69 -9.88 14.18
N LYS A 88 -0.43 -10.62 13.10
CA LYS A 88 0.88 -11.16 12.76
C LYS A 88 1.26 -10.82 11.33
N VAL A 89 2.52 -10.51 11.10
CA VAL A 89 3.10 -10.39 9.76
C VAL A 89 3.36 -11.79 9.24
N VAL A 90 2.74 -12.15 8.13
CA VAL A 90 2.83 -13.50 7.53
C VAL A 90 3.54 -13.51 6.18
N TYR A 91 3.73 -12.33 5.57
CA TYR A 91 4.46 -12.21 4.30
C TYR A 91 5.11 -10.83 4.18
N LEU A 92 6.37 -10.80 3.73
CA LEU A 92 7.09 -9.59 3.39
C LEU A 92 6.89 -9.33 1.90
N GLY A 93 6.09 -8.32 1.56
CA GLY A 93 5.62 -8.10 0.20
C GLY A 93 6.71 -7.57 -0.72
N HIS A 94 7.18 -6.36 -0.49
CA HIS A 94 8.20 -5.78 -1.36
C HIS A 94 9.02 -4.69 -0.66
N ARG A 95 10.17 -4.40 -1.27
CA ARG A 95 11.04 -3.28 -0.93
C ARG A 95 10.91 -2.19 -1.99
N TYR A 96 11.18 -0.93 -1.62
CA TYR A 96 11.24 0.21 -2.55
C TYR A 96 9.89 0.62 -3.16
N GLY A 97 9.95 1.34 -4.27
CA GLY A 97 8.77 1.73 -5.04
C GLY A 97 8.10 3.03 -4.60
N SER A 98 8.60 3.70 -3.54
CA SER A 98 8.11 5.03 -3.15
C SER A 98 9.07 6.13 -3.62
N ALA A 99 8.51 7.29 -3.98
CA ALA A 99 9.27 8.46 -4.40
C ALA A 99 8.63 9.75 -3.90
N LEU A 100 9.45 10.80 -3.75
CA LEU A 100 8.98 12.18 -3.59
C LEU A 100 8.85 12.82 -4.96
N VAL A 101 7.62 13.25 -5.27
CA VAL A 101 7.28 13.93 -6.52
C VAL A 101 6.94 15.38 -6.25
N VAL A 102 7.45 16.27 -7.07
CA VAL A 102 7.16 17.72 -7.07
C VAL A 102 6.60 18.14 -8.42
N ARG A 103 5.97 19.31 -8.49
CA ARG A 103 5.53 19.84 -9.79
C ARG A 103 6.70 19.99 -10.75
N LYS A 104 6.52 19.57 -12.00
CA LYS A 104 7.57 19.58 -13.03
C LYS A 104 8.18 20.97 -13.22
N ASP A 105 7.34 21.97 -13.41
CA ASP A 105 7.74 23.36 -13.66
C ASP A 105 7.73 24.22 -12.37
N GLY A 106 7.70 23.56 -11.20
CA GLY A 106 7.67 24.23 -9.90
C GLY A 106 9.05 24.74 -9.46
N PRO A 107 9.07 25.56 -8.38
CA PRO A 107 10.29 26.18 -7.86
C PRO A 107 11.18 25.20 -7.09
N ILE A 108 10.67 24.05 -6.66
CA ILE A 108 11.42 23.08 -5.85
C ILE A 108 12.42 22.35 -6.75
N LYS A 109 13.71 22.54 -6.55
CA LYS A 109 14.78 21.89 -7.29
C LYS A 109 15.58 20.89 -6.46
N THR A 110 15.67 21.12 -5.16
CA THR A 110 16.36 20.30 -4.17
C THR A 110 15.43 20.02 -2.99
N PHE A 111 15.80 19.10 -2.12
CA PHE A 111 15.01 18.87 -0.91
C PHE A 111 15.05 20.04 0.07
N ALA A 112 16.08 20.90 0.01
CA ALA A 112 16.13 22.13 0.81
C ALA A 112 14.99 23.09 0.52
N ASP A 113 14.50 23.12 -0.74
CA ASP A 113 13.38 23.97 -1.19
C ASP A 113 12.03 23.53 -0.64
N MET A 114 11.98 22.38 0.06
CA MET A 114 10.76 21.89 0.72
C MET A 114 10.40 22.63 2.01
N ARG A 115 11.29 23.49 2.53
CA ARG A 115 10.97 24.31 3.71
C ARG A 115 9.76 25.21 3.44
N GLY A 116 8.81 25.19 4.39
CA GLY A 116 7.54 25.90 4.28
C GLY A 116 6.52 25.29 3.29
N ARG A 117 6.85 24.17 2.66
CA ARG A 117 6.00 23.50 1.65
C ARG A 117 5.09 22.46 2.27
N THR A 118 4.03 22.14 1.51
CA THR A 118 3.06 21.10 1.86
C THR A 118 3.34 19.85 1.03
N VAL A 119 3.54 18.71 1.72
CA VAL A 119 3.72 17.39 1.10
C VAL A 119 2.60 16.44 1.54
N ALA A 120 1.96 15.79 0.57
CA ALA A 120 1.00 14.74 0.85
C ALA A 120 1.72 13.40 1.09
N ILE A 121 1.24 12.66 2.07
CA ILE A 121 1.67 11.30 2.41
C ILE A 121 0.44 10.40 2.55
N PRO A 122 0.55 9.06 2.33
CA PRO A 122 -0.64 8.20 2.37
C PRO A 122 -1.17 7.99 3.79
N SER A 123 -0.33 8.12 4.79
CA SER A 123 -0.69 8.02 6.22
C SER A 123 0.43 8.54 7.11
N ARG A 124 0.07 9.05 8.30
CA ARG A 124 1.04 9.35 9.37
C ARG A 124 1.80 8.12 9.88
N PHE A 125 1.31 6.92 9.56
CA PHE A 125 1.94 5.65 9.92
C PHE A 125 2.63 4.99 8.72
N SER A 126 2.94 5.74 7.67
CA SER A 126 3.58 5.19 6.47
C SER A 126 5.11 5.31 6.51
N ASP A 127 5.75 4.48 5.73
CA ASP A 127 7.20 4.52 5.48
C ASP A 127 7.59 5.83 4.75
N GLU A 128 6.74 6.39 3.89
CA GLU A 128 6.99 7.68 3.23
C GLU A 128 7.23 8.80 4.25
N ARG A 129 6.47 8.83 5.34
CA ARG A 129 6.70 9.79 6.42
C ARG A 129 8.08 9.60 7.06
N LEU A 130 8.46 8.36 7.33
CA LEU A 130 9.77 8.05 7.94
C LEU A 130 10.92 8.40 6.98
N ILE A 131 10.76 8.13 5.69
CA ILE A 131 11.72 8.49 4.64
C ILE A 131 11.89 10.02 4.58
N LEU A 132 10.80 10.79 4.63
CA LEU A 132 10.85 12.25 4.69
C LEU A 132 11.61 12.73 5.92
N PHE A 133 11.38 12.14 7.11
CA PHE A 133 12.15 12.50 8.30
C PHE A 133 13.64 12.19 8.16
N ARG A 134 14.01 11.09 7.51
CA ARG A 134 15.41 10.78 7.21
C ARG A 134 16.01 11.80 6.24
N ALA A 135 15.30 12.16 5.18
CA ALA A 135 15.71 13.20 4.26
C ALA A 135 15.86 14.55 4.98
N MET A 136 14.89 14.94 5.81
CA MET A 136 14.96 16.16 6.62
C MET A 136 16.21 16.19 7.50
N LYS A 137 16.53 15.06 8.14
CA LYS A 137 17.75 14.95 8.97
C LYS A 137 19.03 15.19 8.16
N VAL A 138 19.12 14.60 6.96
CA VAL A 138 20.27 14.78 6.07
C VAL A 138 20.43 16.24 5.62
N TRP A 139 19.32 16.92 5.35
CA TRP A 139 19.31 18.29 4.86
C TRP A 139 19.22 19.36 5.97
N GLY A 140 19.30 18.97 7.25
CA GLY A 140 19.21 19.89 8.38
C GLY A 140 17.88 20.63 8.46
N ILE A 141 16.78 20.00 8.04
CA ILE A 141 15.41 20.52 8.12
C ILE A 141 14.79 20.02 9.41
N LYS A 142 14.24 20.93 10.22
CA LYS A 142 13.62 20.55 11.50
C LYS A 142 12.19 20.02 11.30
N PRO A 143 11.71 19.11 12.17
CA PRO A 143 10.30 18.76 12.22
C PRO A 143 9.41 20.01 12.32
N GLY A 144 8.36 20.08 11.48
CA GLY A 144 7.47 21.23 11.40
C GLY A 144 7.83 22.26 10.31
N GLU A 145 9.05 22.26 9.78
CA GLU A 145 9.43 23.13 8.65
C GLU A 145 8.84 22.64 7.32
N ILE A 146 8.37 21.37 7.23
CA ILE A 146 7.61 20.83 6.11
C ILE A 146 6.24 20.42 6.65
N LYS A 147 5.16 20.91 6.02
CA LYS A 147 3.79 20.53 6.38
C LYS A 147 3.43 19.22 5.72
N MET A 148 3.31 18.14 6.49
CA MET A 148 2.85 16.84 6.00
C MET A 148 1.34 16.72 6.18
N VAL A 149 0.62 16.34 5.11
CA VAL A 149 -0.83 16.12 5.12
C VAL A 149 -1.15 14.70 4.65
N GLU A 150 -2.09 14.04 5.32
CA GLU A 150 -2.56 12.72 4.89
C GLU A 150 -3.53 12.90 3.70
N MET A 151 -3.32 12.11 2.66
CA MET A 151 -4.16 12.15 1.46
C MET A 151 -4.25 10.74 0.85
N ALA A 152 -5.43 10.38 0.36
CA ALA A 152 -5.61 9.13 -0.36
C ALA A 152 -4.76 9.13 -1.64
N PRO A 153 -4.04 8.04 -1.95
CA PRO A 153 -3.15 8.00 -3.11
C PRO A 153 -3.79 8.41 -4.45
N PRO A 154 -5.04 8.05 -4.77
CA PRO A 154 -5.67 8.49 -6.02
C PRO A 154 -5.87 10.01 -6.14
N ASP A 155 -5.92 10.74 -5.03
CA ASP A 155 -6.21 12.17 -5.03
C ASP A 155 -4.98 13.05 -5.24
N VAL A 156 -3.76 12.50 -5.02
CA VAL A 156 -2.53 13.31 -5.01
C VAL A 156 -2.20 13.93 -6.36
N SER A 157 -2.55 13.25 -7.45
CA SER A 157 -2.32 13.72 -8.82
C SER A 157 -3.07 15.01 -9.09
N GLY A 158 -4.37 15.02 -8.79
CA GLY A 158 -5.21 16.20 -8.94
C GLY A 158 -4.78 17.34 -8.02
N ALA A 159 -4.45 17.02 -6.76
CA ALA A 159 -4.01 18.00 -5.78
C ALA A 159 -2.68 18.68 -6.18
N LEU A 160 -1.70 17.90 -6.70
CA LEU A 160 -0.44 18.44 -7.18
C LEU A 160 -0.64 19.32 -8.42
N ALA A 161 -1.43 18.87 -9.40
CA ALA A 161 -1.72 19.62 -10.60
C ALA A 161 -2.44 20.95 -10.31
N ALA A 162 -3.40 20.94 -9.38
CA ALA A 162 -4.12 22.13 -8.93
C ALA A 162 -3.29 23.07 -8.04
N GLY A 163 -2.10 22.64 -7.59
CA GLY A 163 -1.28 23.42 -6.65
C GLY A 163 -1.79 23.46 -5.23
N ALA A 164 -2.72 22.57 -4.86
CA ALA A 164 -3.21 22.42 -3.48
C ALA A 164 -2.13 21.82 -2.55
N ILE A 165 -1.19 21.08 -3.13
CA ILE A 165 0.04 20.60 -2.48
C ILE A 165 1.25 20.95 -3.33
N ASP A 166 2.42 21.07 -2.71
CA ASP A 166 3.69 21.35 -3.40
C ASP A 166 4.39 20.07 -3.86
N ALA A 167 4.14 18.98 -3.15
CA ALA A 167 4.73 17.66 -3.40
C ALA A 167 3.85 16.54 -2.85
N PHE A 168 4.12 15.31 -3.28
CA PHE A 168 3.62 14.11 -2.60
C PHE A 168 4.73 13.05 -2.50
N SER A 169 4.69 12.26 -1.43
CA SER A 169 5.52 11.06 -1.27
C SER A 169 4.60 9.85 -1.23
N MET A 170 4.65 9.03 -2.28
CA MET A 170 3.76 7.89 -2.49
C MET A 170 4.51 6.72 -3.14
N GLY A 171 3.94 5.52 -3.00
CA GLY A 171 4.34 4.35 -3.76
C GLY A 171 3.86 4.39 -5.20
N GLU A 172 4.44 3.53 -6.06
CA GLU A 172 3.95 3.34 -7.43
C GLU A 172 2.48 2.81 -7.43
N PRO A 173 1.67 3.20 -8.42
CA PRO A 173 2.02 3.82 -9.71
C PRO A 173 1.98 5.36 -9.73
N PHE A 174 1.69 6.03 -8.64
CA PHE A 174 1.41 7.48 -8.61
C PHE A 174 2.60 8.35 -9.03
N PRO A 175 3.86 8.07 -8.62
CA PRO A 175 5.03 8.78 -9.15
C PRO A 175 5.16 8.66 -10.67
N SER A 176 5.08 7.45 -11.22
CA SER A 176 5.15 7.22 -12.66
C SER A 176 4.01 7.88 -13.42
N GLN A 177 2.78 7.84 -12.88
CA GLN A 177 1.63 8.53 -13.48
C GLN A 177 1.87 10.04 -13.58
N ALA A 178 2.41 10.67 -12.54
CA ALA A 178 2.69 12.10 -12.52
C ALA A 178 3.75 12.49 -13.58
N GLU A 179 4.79 11.67 -13.74
CA GLU A 179 5.83 11.89 -14.75
C GLU A 179 5.30 11.69 -16.17
N LEU A 180 4.58 10.59 -16.43
CA LEU A 180 3.99 10.27 -17.73
C LEU A 180 2.95 11.32 -18.16
N ALA A 181 2.13 11.79 -17.25
CA ALA A 181 1.15 12.85 -17.51
C ALA A 181 1.81 14.26 -17.63
N GLY A 182 3.09 14.39 -17.30
CA GLY A 182 3.88 15.59 -17.53
C GLY A 182 3.70 16.73 -16.53
N TYR A 183 2.94 16.53 -15.44
CA TYR A 183 2.75 17.56 -14.39
C TYR A 183 3.68 17.39 -13.20
N GLY A 184 4.26 16.21 -12.98
CA GLY A 184 5.17 15.90 -11.92
C GLY A 184 6.56 15.50 -12.40
N ARG A 185 7.51 15.54 -11.50
CA ARG A 185 8.84 14.92 -11.64
C ARG A 185 9.29 14.37 -10.31
N VAL A 186 9.97 13.23 -10.34
CA VAL A 186 10.60 12.65 -9.16
C VAL A 186 11.74 13.56 -8.69
N LEU A 187 11.70 13.98 -7.43
CA LEU A 187 12.79 14.72 -6.78
C LEU A 187 13.83 13.75 -6.22
N PHE A 188 13.40 12.66 -5.61
CA PHE A 188 14.24 11.53 -5.18
C PHE A 188 13.44 10.23 -5.05
N GLN A 189 14.13 9.10 -5.14
CA GLN A 189 13.61 7.79 -4.80
C GLN A 189 13.82 7.50 -3.32
N ALA A 190 12.85 6.89 -2.67
CA ALA A 190 12.89 6.58 -1.24
C ALA A 190 14.16 5.81 -0.81
N ARG A 191 14.64 4.89 -1.67
CA ARG A 191 15.87 4.10 -1.44
C ARG A 191 17.15 4.94 -1.26
N GLU A 192 17.16 6.19 -1.74
CA GLU A 192 18.31 7.09 -1.59
C GLU A 192 18.52 7.51 -0.13
N TYR A 193 17.43 7.60 0.64
CA TYR A 193 17.46 7.96 2.06
C TYR A 193 17.28 6.78 2.99
N TRP A 194 16.69 5.69 2.50
CA TRP A 194 16.52 4.47 3.27
C TRP A 194 16.74 3.23 2.40
N PRO A 195 17.99 2.82 2.20
CA PRO A 195 18.31 1.56 1.55
C PRO A 195 17.63 0.38 2.28
N ASP A 196 17.19 -0.60 1.53
CA ASP A 196 16.64 -1.86 2.05
C ASP A 196 15.40 -1.74 2.96
N TYR A 197 14.67 -0.60 2.94
CA TYR A 197 13.42 -0.51 3.69
C TYR A 197 12.37 -1.52 3.18
N MET A 198 11.61 -2.07 4.12
CA MET A 198 10.45 -2.89 3.81
C MET A 198 9.23 -1.98 3.72
N SER A 199 8.58 -1.96 2.56
CA SER A 199 7.39 -1.14 2.35
C SER A 199 6.13 -1.91 2.74
N CYS A 200 5.56 -2.70 1.85
CA CYS A 200 4.31 -3.40 2.10
C CYS A 200 4.53 -4.81 2.64
N ILE A 201 3.67 -5.18 3.58
CA ILE A 201 3.63 -6.49 4.22
C ILE A 201 2.18 -7.01 4.24
N LEU A 202 2.00 -8.32 4.30
CA LEU A 202 0.71 -8.93 4.59
C LEU A 202 0.61 -9.23 6.07
N ILE A 203 -0.41 -8.69 6.71
CA ILE A 203 -0.81 -9.04 8.07
C ILE A 203 -2.04 -9.94 8.06
N VAL A 204 -2.14 -10.77 9.09
CA VAL A 204 -3.32 -11.58 9.38
C VAL A 204 -3.65 -11.44 10.87
N ARG A 205 -4.92 -11.44 11.21
CA ARG A 205 -5.36 -11.43 12.60
C ARG A 205 -5.02 -12.76 13.29
N GLN A 206 -4.61 -12.69 14.55
CA GLN A 206 -4.22 -13.87 15.32
C GLN A 206 -5.38 -14.86 15.48
N ASP A 207 -6.61 -14.35 15.72
CA ASP A 207 -7.80 -15.18 15.86
C ASP A 207 -8.11 -16.02 14.60
N LEU A 208 -7.81 -15.50 13.39
CA LEU A 208 -7.91 -16.28 12.16
C LEU A 208 -6.80 -17.34 12.06
N ILE A 209 -5.57 -16.99 12.46
CA ILE A 209 -4.45 -17.96 12.46
C ILE A 209 -4.76 -19.14 13.38
N ASP A 210 -5.28 -18.87 14.57
CA ASP A 210 -5.61 -19.90 15.57
C ASP A 210 -6.77 -20.79 15.12
N ALA A 211 -7.79 -20.18 14.49
CA ALA A 211 -8.99 -20.91 14.07
C ALA A 211 -8.83 -21.66 12.75
N ARG A 212 -8.03 -21.15 11.82
CA ARG A 212 -7.94 -21.67 10.44
C ARG A 212 -6.50 -21.51 9.88
N PRO A 213 -5.49 -22.14 10.48
CA PRO A 213 -4.10 -22.01 10.04
C PRO A 213 -3.87 -22.54 8.62
N ASP A 214 -4.59 -23.56 8.21
CA ASP A 214 -4.60 -24.13 6.86
C ASP A 214 -4.99 -23.10 5.78
N VAL A 215 -6.04 -22.32 6.05
CA VAL A 215 -6.52 -21.28 5.13
C VAL A 215 -5.52 -20.12 5.05
N VAL A 216 -4.89 -19.76 6.17
CA VAL A 216 -3.85 -18.74 6.20
C VAL A 216 -2.63 -19.21 5.39
N GLN A 217 -2.24 -20.48 5.51
CA GLN A 217 -1.13 -21.03 4.73
C GLN A 217 -1.44 -20.99 3.23
N VAL A 218 -2.65 -21.39 2.81
CA VAL A 218 -3.08 -21.32 1.40
C VAL A 218 -3.07 -19.88 0.87
N LEU A 219 -3.49 -18.90 1.69
CA LEU A 219 -3.41 -17.48 1.33
C LEU A 219 -1.97 -17.05 1.09
N VAL A 220 -1.07 -17.34 2.03
CA VAL A 220 0.35 -16.95 1.95
C VAL A 220 1.02 -17.60 0.74
N ASP A 221 0.78 -18.89 0.50
CA ASP A 221 1.32 -19.62 -0.66
C ASP A 221 0.82 -19.02 -1.97
N GLY A 222 -0.47 -18.67 -2.05
CA GLY A 222 -1.05 -18.02 -3.23
C GLY A 222 -0.41 -16.66 -3.52
N ILE A 223 -0.27 -15.82 -2.50
CA ILE A 223 0.37 -14.51 -2.61
C ILE A 223 1.85 -14.64 -3.01
N ALA A 224 2.59 -15.56 -2.39
CA ALA A 224 4.00 -15.80 -2.71
C ALA A 224 4.19 -16.28 -4.16
N ARG A 225 3.35 -17.21 -4.63
CA ARG A 225 3.38 -17.69 -6.03
C ARG A 225 3.06 -16.57 -7.02
N SER A 226 2.09 -15.73 -6.72
CA SER A 226 1.74 -14.57 -7.56
C SER A 226 2.88 -13.56 -7.62
N GLY A 227 3.55 -13.29 -6.49
CA GLY A 227 4.74 -12.45 -6.44
C GLY A 227 5.88 -13.01 -7.30
N LEU A 228 6.20 -14.29 -7.15
CA LEU A 228 7.22 -14.95 -7.96
C LEU A 228 6.87 -14.96 -9.46
N TRP A 229 5.59 -15.11 -9.81
CA TRP A 229 5.14 -15.06 -11.20
C TRP A 229 5.31 -13.65 -11.78
N LEU A 230 4.94 -12.61 -11.05
CA LEU A 230 5.11 -11.21 -11.46
C LEU A 230 6.60 -10.84 -11.63
N ASP A 231 7.47 -11.39 -10.78
CA ASP A 231 8.91 -11.08 -10.81
C ASP A 231 9.65 -11.75 -11.99
N ARG A 232 9.14 -12.86 -12.52
CA ARG A 232 9.81 -13.65 -13.55
C ARG A 232 10.08 -12.89 -14.85
N SER A 233 9.15 -12.02 -15.30
CA SER A 233 9.34 -11.35 -16.58
C SER A 233 8.46 -10.11 -16.74
N LYS A 234 8.88 -9.22 -17.65
CA LYS A 234 8.07 -8.07 -18.04
C LYS A 234 6.71 -8.46 -18.63
N PRO A 235 6.61 -9.46 -19.55
CA PRO A 235 5.31 -9.92 -20.06
C PRO A 235 4.33 -10.38 -18.97
N HIS A 236 4.80 -11.00 -17.88
CA HIS A 236 3.92 -11.37 -16.77
C HIS A 236 3.31 -10.13 -16.10
N ARG A 237 4.09 -9.07 -15.93
CA ARG A 237 3.60 -7.80 -15.35
C ARG A 237 2.65 -7.07 -16.30
N GLU A 238 2.91 -7.10 -17.59
CA GLU A 238 2.02 -6.54 -18.63
C GLU A 238 0.68 -7.28 -18.62
N ASN A 239 0.70 -8.62 -18.65
CA ASN A 239 -0.51 -9.42 -18.54
C ASN A 239 -1.27 -9.15 -17.23
N ALA A 240 -0.56 -8.99 -16.11
CA ALA A 240 -1.21 -8.65 -14.85
C ALA A 240 -1.92 -7.29 -14.93
N ALA A 241 -1.33 -6.28 -15.57
CA ALA A 241 -1.95 -4.98 -15.76
C ALA A 241 -3.25 -5.07 -16.56
N ASP A 242 -3.34 -5.97 -17.56
CA ASP A 242 -4.51 -6.14 -18.42
C ASP A 242 -5.73 -6.69 -17.66
N PHE A 243 -5.54 -7.48 -16.60
CA PHE A 243 -6.66 -8.08 -15.86
C PHE A 243 -6.93 -7.50 -14.48
N VAL A 244 -6.12 -6.54 -14.02
CA VAL A 244 -6.34 -5.82 -12.75
C VAL A 244 -6.52 -4.31 -12.93
N GLY A 245 -6.29 -3.80 -14.16
CA GLY A 245 -6.36 -2.39 -14.54
C GLY A 245 -7.77 -1.81 -14.74
#